data_c5de6784cf62e3d0b690527b374c6701
#
_entry.id   c5de6784cf62e3d0b690527b374c6701
#
_cell.length_a   1.000
_cell.length_b   1.000
_cell.length_c   1.000
_cell.angle_alpha   90.00
_cell.angle_beta   90.00
_cell.angle_gamma   90.00
#
_symmetry.space_group_name_H-M   'P 1'
#
loop_
_entity.id
_entity.type
_entity.pdbx_description
1 polymer ?
#
loop_
_entity_poly.entity_id
_entity_poly.type
_entity_poly.pdbx_seq_one_letter_code
_entity_poly.pdbx_strand_id
1 'polypeptide(L)'
;TKIIECTPEYFFKRLVETGIHNTKNYYKEWKEVENEIFDENSLTHGFDYSAVSAIQALISNMQDGALFHISNSNNIRIANNFSIPKTVDVYCNRGTCGIDGSTSSYIAQSYISGVPSYMIVGDLSFFYDMNSIWNRYIGKARIMLINNSCGALFHSAYYEPFKGVRDVDVNVAAAHHATAKGWAESQGFNYLAVRSQTELEQTIKIFTDPNTQTPLFMEVFTDAETDVAQIKELGKCSLKGMSMVKNKLKEALPASVVSVLKKLKK
;
A
#
# COMPACT_ATOMS: atom_id res chain seq x y z
N THR A 1 -22.11 -11.96 22.45
CA THR A 1 -22.28 -11.14 21.22
C THR A 1 -23.77 -10.84 21.09
N LYS A 2 -24.14 -9.58 20.91
CA LYS A 2 -25.52 -9.16 20.59
C LYS A 2 -25.59 -8.91 19.10
N ILE A 3 -26.58 -9.48 18.44
CA ILE A 3 -26.90 -9.21 17.03
C ILE A 3 -28.02 -8.16 17.03
N ILE A 4 -27.84 -7.10 16.24
CA ILE A 4 -28.83 -6.03 16.08
C ILE A 4 -29.22 -6.01 14.61
N GLU A 5 -30.47 -6.44 14.33
CA GLU A 5 -31.00 -6.50 12.96
C GLU A 5 -31.60 -5.14 12.58
N CYS A 6 -30.78 -4.26 12.05
CA CYS A 6 -31.22 -2.97 11.50
C CYS A 6 -30.18 -2.43 10.51
N THR A 7 -30.53 -1.39 9.73
CA THR A 7 -29.55 -0.73 8.89
C THR A 7 -28.54 0.06 9.73
N PRO A 8 -27.28 0.21 9.29
CA PRO A 8 -26.27 0.99 10.00
C PRO A 8 -26.75 2.43 10.29
N GLU A 9 -27.42 3.06 9.33
CA GLU A 9 -27.93 4.43 9.46
C GLU A 9 -28.95 4.53 10.58
N TYR A 10 -29.89 3.59 10.68
CA TYR A 10 -30.87 3.55 11.75
C TYR A 10 -30.21 3.34 13.11
N PHE A 11 -29.25 2.40 13.18
CA PHE A 11 -28.50 2.13 14.40
C PHE A 11 -27.77 3.38 14.91
N PHE A 12 -27.00 4.03 14.06
CA PHE A 12 -26.23 5.20 14.46
C PHE A 12 -27.12 6.40 14.78
N LYS A 13 -28.24 6.59 14.05
CA LYS A 13 -29.22 7.61 14.38
C LYS A 13 -29.81 7.40 15.79
N ARG A 14 -30.23 6.19 16.12
CA ARG A 14 -30.73 5.84 17.44
C ARG A 14 -29.67 6.01 18.53
N LEU A 15 -28.44 5.64 18.25
CA LEU A 15 -27.32 5.81 19.19
C LEU A 15 -27.08 7.29 19.51
N VAL A 16 -27.09 8.16 18.53
CA VAL A 16 -26.96 9.62 18.73
C VAL A 16 -28.15 10.17 19.55
N GLU A 17 -29.38 9.73 19.27
CA GLU A 17 -30.58 10.14 19.99
C GLU A 17 -30.54 9.74 21.49
N THR A 18 -29.75 8.72 21.88
CA THR A 18 -29.61 8.36 23.29
C THR A 18 -28.89 9.39 24.13
N GLY A 19 -28.21 10.36 23.51
CA GLY A 19 -27.45 11.39 24.22
C GLY A 19 -26.23 10.85 24.99
N ILE A 20 -25.79 9.62 24.70
CA ILE A 20 -24.58 9.05 25.30
C ILE A 20 -23.37 9.84 24.76
N HIS A 21 -22.81 10.68 25.61
CA HIS A 21 -21.56 11.38 25.30
C HIS A 21 -20.38 10.66 25.93
N ASN A 22 -19.37 10.36 25.09
CA ASN A 22 -18.11 9.89 25.63
C ASN A 22 -17.35 11.08 26.25
N THR A 23 -17.00 10.98 27.52
CA THR A 23 -16.21 12.00 28.21
C THR A 23 -14.72 11.99 27.80
N LYS A 24 -14.28 10.94 27.14
CA LYS A 24 -12.93 10.82 26.61
C LYS A 24 -12.89 11.29 25.15
N ASN A 25 -11.91 12.10 24.82
CA ASN A 25 -11.67 12.49 23.43
C ASN A 25 -10.91 11.37 22.70
N TYR A 26 -11.66 10.32 22.33
CA TYR A 26 -11.14 9.12 21.66
C TYR A 26 -10.37 9.45 20.37
N TYR A 27 -10.84 10.43 19.60
CA TYR A 27 -10.17 10.88 18.40
C TYR A 27 -8.79 11.46 18.69
N LYS A 28 -8.67 12.29 19.75
CA LYS A 28 -7.40 12.89 20.16
C LYS A 28 -6.41 11.82 20.61
N GLU A 29 -6.87 10.86 21.42
CA GLU A 29 -6.02 9.75 21.88
C GLU A 29 -5.48 8.93 20.70
N TRP A 30 -6.33 8.62 19.70
CA TRP A 30 -5.89 7.91 18.50
C TRP A 30 -4.94 8.73 17.62
N LYS A 31 -5.16 10.04 17.49
CA LYS A 31 -4.28 10.92 16.74
C LYS A 31 -2.91 11.08 17.38
N GLU A 32 -2.83 11.09 18.69
CA GLU A 32 -1.55 11.08 19.41
C GLU A 32 -0.78 9.79 19.13
N VAL A 33 -1.48 8.65 19.16
CA VAL A 33 -0.91 7.34 18.81
C VAL A 33 -0.45 7.29 17.36
N GLU A 34 -1.29 7.77 16.43
CA GLU A 34 -0.97 7.82 15.01
C GLU A 34 0.30 8.67 14.76
N ASN A 35 0.39 9.84 15.36
CA ASN A 35 1.55 10.72 15.24
C ASN A 35 2.83 10.09 15.81
N GLU A 36 2.73 9.32 16.91
CA GLU A 36 3.87 8.58 17.46
C GLU A 36 4.34 7.42 16.56
N ILE A 37 3.42 6.80 15.82
CA ILE A 37 3.73 5.70 14.88
C ILE A 37 4.31 6.24 13.57
N PHE A 38 3.71 7.31 13.06
CA PHE A 38 4.12 8.00 11.84
C PHE A 38 5.06 9.18 12.15
N ASP A 39 5.98 9.00 13.10
CA ASP A 39 7.04 9.98 13.31
C ASP A 39 7.67 10.34 11.94
N GLU A 40 7.93 11.62 11.72
CA GLU A 40 8.51 12.14 10.46
C GLU A 40 9.77 11.36 10.02
N ASN A 41 10.41 10.68 10.97
CA ASN A 41 11.53 9.79 10.72
C ASN A 41 11.19 8.51 9.92
N SER A 42 9.93 8.11 9.82
CA SER A 42 9.56 6.90 9.06
C SER A 42 9.83 7.03 7.55
N LEU A 43 9.73 8.26 7.01
CA LEU A 43 10.06 8.56 5.61
C LEU A 43 11.57 8.67 5.35
N THR A 44 12.36 8.90 6.39
CA THR A 44 13.83 9.05 6.30
C THR A 44 14.57 7.74 6.61
N HIS A 45 13.87 6.68 7.07
CA HIS A 45 14.48 5.39 7.28
C HIS A 45 14.94 4.80 5.94
N GLY A 46 16.21 4.44 5.83
CA GLY A 46 16.76 3.78 4.65
C GLY A 46 16.37 2.31 4.63
N PHE A 47 15.72 1.89 3.56
CA PHE A 47 15.48 0.47 3.25
C PHE A 47 16.41 0.03 2.12
N ASP A 48 16.81 -1.24 2.14
CA ASP A 48 17.50 -1.83 1.02
C ASP A 48 16.61 -1.80 -0.23
N TYR A 49 17.23 -1.84 -1.42
CA TYR A 49 16.50 -1.84 -2.68
C TYR A 49 15.46 -2.96 -2.73
N SER A 50 14.19 -2.59 -2.81
CA SER A 50 13.04 -3.47 -2.67
C SER A 50 11.75 -2.76 -3.09
N ALA A 51 10.63 -3.46 -3.05
CA ALA A 51 9.30 -2.87 -3.18
C ALA A 51 9.07 -1.74 -2.13
N VAL A 52 9.61 -1.90 -0.91
CA VAL A 52 9.47 -0.91 0.17
C VAL A 52 10.18 0.38 -0.20
N SER A 53 11.46 0.32 -0.61
CA SER A 53 12.22 1.51 -1.01
C SER A 53 11.64 2.20 -2.24
N ALA A 54 11.12 1.43 -3.21
CA ALA A 54 10.49 1.97 -4.41
C ALA A 54 9.19 2.74 -4.09
N ILE A 55 8.34 2.18 -3.25
CA ILE A 55 7.09 2.82 -2.82
C ILE A 55 7.37 4.06 -1.98
N GLN A 56 8.33 3.99 -1.05
CA GLN A 56 8.81 5.12 -0.28
C GLN A 56 9.30 6.25 -1.19
N ALA A 57 10.14 5.92 -2.18
CA ALA A 57 10.68 6.89 -3.12
C ALA A 57 9.56 7.60 -3.90
N LEU A 58 8.53 6.87 -4.36
CA LEU A 58 7.41 7.50 -5.04
C LEU A 58 6.62 8.43 -4.12
N ILE A 59 6.25 7.98 -2.92
CA ILE A 59 5.48 8.79 -1.96
C ILE A 59 6.23 10.08 -1.60
N SER A 60 7.56 10.01 -1.46
CA SER A 60 8.41 11.16 -1.13
C SER A 60 8.62 12.16 -2.27
N ASN A 61 8.31 11.79 -3.51
CA ASN A 61 8.57 12.61 -4.70
C ASN A 61 7.32 12.96 -5.51
N MET A 62 6.12 12.45 -5.13
CA MET A 62 4.91 12.78 -5.86
C MET A 62 4.48 14.23 -5.65
N GLN A 63 3.77 14.77 -6.62
CA GLN A 63 3.35 16.17 -6.64
C GLN A 63 2.16 16.40 -5.70
N ASP A 64 2.09 17.60 -5.16
CA ASP A 64 0.89 18.07 -4.45
C ASP A 64 -0.35 18.03 -5.34
N GLY A 65 -1.49 17.69 -4.76
CA GLY A 65 -2.76 17.58 -5.47
C GLY A 65 -2.83 16.43 -6.47
N ALA A 66 -1.90 15.49 -6.41
CA ALA A 66 -1.90 14.33 -7.30
C ALA A 66 -2.99 13.32 -6.94
N LEU A 67 -3.35 12.48 -7.91
CA LEU A 67 -4.11 11.26 -7.71
C LEU A 67 -3.12 10.08 -7.56
N PHE A 68 -3.31 9.28 -6.53
CA PHE A 68 -2.50 8.10 -6.27
C PHE A 68 -3.35 6.84 -6.17
N HIS A 69 -3.23 5.95 -7.14
CA HIS A 69 -3.92 4.67 -7.14
C HIS A 69 -2.99 3.54 -6.72
N ILE A 70 -3.39 2.79 -5.71
CA ILE A 70 -2.57 1.72 -5.14
C ILE A 70 -3.28 0.38 -5.35
N SER A 71 -2.62 -0.58 -5.98
CA SER A 71 -3.18 -1.93 -6.12
C SER A 71 -3.18 -2.70 -4.80
N ASN A 72 -4.03 -3.70 -4.73
CA ASN A 72 -4.12 -4.60 -3.58
C ASN A 72 -2.82 -5.40 -3.34
N SER A 73 -2.86 -6.26 -2.31
CA SER A 73 -1.76 -7.11 -1.85
C SER A 73 -0.69 -6.32 -1.08
N ASN A 74 0.60 -6.54 -1.32
CA ASN A 74 1.69 -5.92 -0.57
C ASN A 74 1.74 -4.40 -0.79
N ASN A 75 1.41 -3.90 -1.99
CA ASN A 75 1.55 -2.48 -2.31
C ASN A 75 0.76 -1.58 -1.34
N ILE A 76 -0.53 -1.87 -1.12
CA ILE A 76 -1.34 -1.07 -0.17
C ILE A 76 -0.87 -1.27 1.27
N ARG A 77 -0.39 -2.47 1.64
CA ARG A 77 0.14 -2.71 2.98
C ARG A 77 1.42 -1.93 3.26
N ILE A 78 2.31 -1.85 2.26
CA ILE A 78 3.54 -1.06 2.35
C ILE A 78 3.20 0.43 2.42
N ALA A 79 2.38 0.93 1.49
CA ALA A 79 2.03 2.34 1.40
C ALA A 79 1.36 2.88 2.68
N ASN A 80 0.55 2.07 3.36
CA ASN A 80 -0.09 2.44 4.63
C ASN A 80 0.88 2.72 5.78
N ASN A 81 2.17 2.40 5.63
CA ASN A 81 3.18 2.71 6.65
C ASN A 81 3.87 4.05 6.41
N PHE A 82 3.57 4.73 5.33
CA PHE A 82 4.15 6.02 4.99
C PHE A 82 3.11 7.13 5.06
N SER A 83 3.54 8.32 5.49
CA SER A 83 2.70 9.51 5.49
C SER A 83 2.54 10.02 4.07
N ILE A 84 1.35 9.88 3.49
CA ILE A 84 1.02 10.44 2.18
C ILE A 84 0.57 11.89 2.40
N PRO A 85 1.03 12.86 1.57
CA PRO A 85 0.60 14.24 1.68
C PRO A 85 -0.94 14.38 1.64
N LYS A 86 -1.51 15.20 2.49
CA LYS A 86 -2.98 15.39 2.60
C LYS A 86 -3.62 15.96 1.35
N THR A 87 -2.83 16.54 0.46
CA THR A 87 -3.25 17.09 -0.82
C THR A 87 -3.41 16.00 -1.90
N VAL A 88 -2.94 14.79 -1.64
CA VAL A 88 -3.00 13.66 -2.56
C VAL A 88 -4.27 12.84 -2.33
N ASP A 89 -5.06 12.67 -3.40
CA ASP A 89 -6.22 11.79 -3.38
C ASP A 89 -5.82 10.34 -3.59
N VAL A 90 -6.08 9.49 -2.59
CA VAL A 90 -5.66 8.07 -2.59
C VAL A 90 -6.83 7.15 -2.90
N TYR A 91 -6.63 6.25 -3.86
CA TYR A 91 -7.62 5.25 -4.27
C TYR A 91 -7.04 3.83 -4.24
N CYS A 92 -7.89 2.87 -3.95
CA CYS A 92 -7.54 1.44 -3.98
C CYS A 92 -8.79 0.59 -4.19
N ASN A 93 -8.73 -0.41 -5.06
CA ASN A 93 -9.82 -1.38 -5.27
C ASN A 93 -9.89 -2.36 -4.07
N ARG A 94 -10.22 -1.86 -2.89
CA ARG A 94 -10.08 -2.59 -1.62
C ARG A 94 -11.33 -3.36 -1.21
N GLY A 95 -12.48 -3.09 -1.81
CA GLY A 95 -13.77 -3.66 -1.38
C GLY A 95 -13.79 -5.20 -1.35
N THR A 96 -13.38 -5.85 -2.43
CA THR A 96 -13.31 -7.31 -2.55
C THR A 96 -11.89 -7.87 -2.45
N CYS A 97 -10.89 -7.00 -2.31
CA CYS A 97 -9.47 -7.35 -2.22
C CYS A 97 -8.91 -8.15 -3.42
N GLY A 98 -9.55 -8.09 -4.59
CA GLY A 98 -9.04 -8.67 -5.83
C GLY A 98 -7.75 -7.98 -6.30
N ILE A 99 -6.98 -8.66 -7.13
CA ILE A 99 -5.78 -8.09 -7.76
C ILE A 99 -6.02 -7.69 -9.21
N ASP A 100 -7.18 -8.03 -9.76
CA ASP A 100 -7.69 -7.63 -11.06
C ASP A 100 -8.33 -6.24 -11.05
N GLY A 101 -8.44 -5.59 -12.20
CA GLY A 101 -9.19 -4.34 -12.38
C GLY A 101 -8.55 -3.07 -11.79
N SER A 102 -7.38 -3.16 -11.15
CA SER A 102 -6.72 -1.98 -10.55
C SER A 102 -6.20 -1.03 -11.62
N THR A 103 -5.58 -1.57 -12.68
CA THR A 103 -5.02 -0.74 -13.77
C THR A 103 -6.13 -0.09 -14.57
N SER A 104 -7.21 -0.80 -14.88
CA SER A 104 -8.41 -0.26 -15.53
C SER A 104 -9.01 0.92 -14.76
N SER A 105 -9.18 0.76 -13.45
CA SER A 105 -9.68 1.84 -12.58
C SER A 105 -8.77 3.05 -12.60
N TYR A 106 -7.46 2.83 -12.51
CA TYR A 106 -6.47 3.90 -12.55
C TYR A 106 -6.48 4.67 -13.88
N ILE A 107 -6.48 3.97 -15.03
CA ILE A 107 -6.49 4.61 -16.34
C ILE A 107 -7.70 5.53 -16.49
N ALA A 108 -8.89 5.07 -16.09
CA ALA A 108 -10.09 5.88 -16.13
C ALA A 108 -10.00 7.12 -15.21
N GLN A 109 -9.53 6.94 -13.99
CA GLN A 109 -9.34 8.03 -13.02
C GLN A 109 -8.30 9.03 -13.51
N SER A 110 -7.15 8.57 -14.00
CA SER A 110 -6.08 9.41 -14.55
C SER A 110 -6.58 10.27 -15.71
N TYR A 111 -7.36 9.67 -16.60
CA TYR A 111 -7.92 10.37 -17.76
C TYR A 111 -8.94 11.45 -17.37
N ILE A 112 -9.82 11.15 -16.41
CA ILE A 112 -10.92 12.06 -16.03
C ILE A 112 -10.44 13.16 -15.09
N SER A 113 -9.51 12.88 -14.19
CA SER A 113 -9.10 13.80 -13.12
C SER A 113 -8.37 15.05 -13.63
N GLY A 114 -7.63 14.93 -14.73
CA GLY A 114 -6.82 16.02 -15.28
C GLY A 114 -5.65 16.49 -14.40
N VAL A 115 -5.44 15.86 -13.22
CA VAL A 115 -4.33 16.14 -12.31
C VAL A 115 -3.18 15.17 -12.53
N PRO A 116 -1.96 15.47 -12.03
CA PRO A 116 -0.88 14.49 -12.01
C PRO A 116 -1.34 13.21 -11.33
N SER A 117 -1.10 12.07 -11.96
CA SER A 117 -1.60 10.80 -11.44
C SER A 117 -0.53 9.72 -11.44
N TYR A 118 -0.51 8.94 -10.40
CA TYR A 118 0.46 7.87 -10.18
C TYR A 118 -0.24 6.58 -9.80
N MET A 119 0.29 5.46 -10.28
CA MET A 119 -0.15 4.14 -9.87
C MET A 119 1.01 3.31 -9.37
N ILE A 120 0.77 2.53 -8.31
CA ILE A 120 1.61 1.38 -7.95
C ILE A 120 0.82 0.11 -8.17
N VAL A 121 1.40 -0.82 -8.92
CA VAL A 121 0.80 -2.11 -9.21
C VAL A 121 1.84 -3.23 -9.08
N GLY A 122 1.46 -4.39 -8.58
CA GLY A 122 2.29 -5.60 -8.61
C GLY A 122 2.18 -6.30 -9.97
N ASP A 123 3.19 -7.11 -10.29
CA ASP A 123 3.30 -7.83 -11.55
C ASP A 123 2.07 -8.68 -11.88
N LEU A 124 1.65 -9.57 -11.00
CA LEU A 124 0.46 -10.39 -11.21
C LEU A 124 -0.80 -9.53 -11.40
N SER A 125 -0.97 -8.48 -10.60
CA SER A 125 -2.10 -7.57 -10.72
C SER A 125 -2.12 -6.87 -12.07
N PHE A 126 -0.95 -6.41 -12.55
CA PHE A 126 -0.82 -5.79 -13.86
C PHE A 126 -1.13 -6.79 -14.99
N PHE A 127 -0.54 -7.98 -14.96
CA PHE A 127 -0.74 -8.97 -16.03
C PHE A 127 -2.19 -9.49 -16.10
N TYR A 128 -2.92 -9.53 -14.99
CA TYR A 128 -4.36 -9.82 -15.00
C TYR A 128 -5.20 -8.74 -15.68
N ASP A 129 -4.70 -7.48 -15.72
CA ASP A 129 -5.44 -6.30 -16.20
C ASP A 129 -4.65 -5.52 -17.26
N MET A 130 -3.63 -6.13 -17.89
CA MET A 130 -2.73 -5.48 -18.83
C MET A 130 -3.44 -4.91 -20.06
N ASN A 131 -4.60 -5.47 -20.41
CA ASN A 131 -5.39 -4.98 -21.52
C ASN A 131 -5.92 -3.56 -21.31
N SER A 132 -5.97 -3.07 -20.08
CA SER A 132 -6.46 -1.72 -19.77
C SER A 132 -5.63 -0.59 -20.37
N ILE A 133 -4.38 -0.84 -20.77
CA ILE A 133 -3.50 0.18 -21.33
C ILE A 133 -3.47 0.22 -22.88
N TRP A 134 -4.21 -0.64 -23.56
CA TRP A 134 -4.23 -0.65 -25.06
C TRP A 134 -5.12 0.41 -25.68
N ASN A 135 -5.82 1.19 -24.90
CA ASN A 135 -6.81 2.14 -25.36
C ASN A 135 -6.24 3.58 -25.52
N ARG A 136 -6.99 4.45 -26.18
CA ARG A 136 -6.61 5.85 -26.44
C ARG A 136 -6.66 6.78 -25.22
N TYR A 137 -7.07 6.29 -24.05
CA TYR A 137 -7.29 7.09 -22.84
C TYR A 137 -6.12 7.05 -21.85
N ILE A 138 -4.98 6.49 -22.24
CA ILE A 138 -3.79 6.42 -21.38
C ILE A 138 -3.22 7.79 -21.00
N GLY A 139 -3.40 8.81 -21.86
CA GLY A 139 -3.04 10.20 -21.55
C GLY A 139 -1.62 10.37 -21.03
N LYS A 140 -1.49 10.91 -19.84
CA LYS A 140 -0.22 11.10 -19.09
C LYS A 140 -0.07 10.12 -17.95
N ALA A 141 -0.67 8.95 -18.02
CA ALA A 141 -0.64 7.95 -16.96
C ALA A 141 0.80 7.59 -16.58
N ARG A 142 1.04 7.42 -15.28
CA ARG A 142 2.34 7.03 -14.72
C ARG A 142 2.17 5.78 -13.88
N ILE A 143 2.64 4.66 -14.39
CA ILE A 143 2.51 3.34 -13.80
C ILE A 143 3.87 2.89 -13.28
N MET A 144 3.98 2.69 -11.96
CA MET A 144 5.09 1.97 -11.32
C MET A 144 4.66 0.53 -11.12
N LEU A 145 5.29 -0.37 -11.86
CA LEU A 145 5.12 -1.81 -11.73
C LEU A 145 6.20 -2.38 -10.81
N ILE A 146 5.82 -2.96 -9.69
CA ILE A 146 6.73 -3.76 -8.86
C ILE A 146 6.72 -5.20 -9.40
N ASN A 147 7.84 -5.61 -9.97
CA ASN A 147 8.00 -6.93 -10.56
C ASN A 147 9.03 -7.74 -9.75
N ASN A 148 8.52 -8.57 -8.84
CA ASN A 148 9.31 -9.54 -8.09
C ASN A 148 9.11 -10.97 -8.58
N SER A 149 8.50 -11.12 -9.75
CA SER A 149 8.30 -12.35 -10.48
C SER A 149 7.39 -13.38 -9.78
N CYS A 150 6.62 -12.97 -8.77
CA CYS A 150 5.66 -13.87 -8.10
C CYS A 150 4.69 -13.12 -7.16
N GLY A 151 3.76 -13.85 -6.57
CA GLY A 151 2.95 -13.38 -5.46
C GLY A 151 3.74 -13.41 -4.14
N ALA A 152 4.71 -12.50 -3.95
CA ALA A 152 5.58 -12.46 -2.77
C ALA A 152 4.85 -12.43 -1.42
N LEU A 153 3.57 -12.06 -1.40
CA LEU A 153 2.72 -12.15 -0.21
C LEU A 153 2.70 -13.57 0.38
N PHE A 154 2.75 -14.61 -0.45
CA PHE A 154 2.73 -16.01 -0.02
C PHE A 154 4.04 -16.49 0.62
N HIS A 155 5.09 -15.70 0.54
CA HIS A 155 6.36 -15.92 1.26
C HIS A 155 6.43 -15.17 2.60
N SER A 156 5.41 -14.37 2.92
CA SER A 156 5.38 -13.62 4.17
C SER A 156 4.94 -14.48 5.36
N ALA A 157 5.27 -14.03 6.59
CA ALA A 157 4.90 -14.70 7.83
C ALA A 157 3.37 -14.86 8.02
N TYR A 158 2.54 -14.11 7.30
CA TYR A 158 1.09 -14.24 7.32
C TYR A 158 0.60 -15.54 6.66
N TYR A 159 1.47 -16.20 5.90
CA TYR A 159 1.17 -17.43 5.17
C TYR A 159 2.05 -18.60 5.64
N GLU A 160 2.37 -18.64 6.94
CA GLU A 160 3.07 -19.77 7.58
C GLU A 160 2.55 -21.16 7.14
N PRO A 161 1.24 -21.38 6.87
CA PRO A 161 0.76 -22.66 6.36
C PRO A 161 1.41 -23.13 5.06
N PHE A 162 1.95 -22.20 4.25
CA PHE A 162 2.63 -22.54 3.00
C PHE A 162 4.14 -22.75 3.16
N LYS A 163 4.67 -22.50 4.35
CA LYS A 163 6.09 -22.69 4.61
C LYS A 163 6.46 -24.17 4.53
N GLY A 164 7.41 -24.48 3.65
CA GLY A 164 7.85 -25.83 3.40
C GLY A 164 6.92 -26.67 2.50
N VAL A 165 5.86 -26.06 1.95
CA VAL A 165 5.06 -26.71 0.91
C VAL A 165 5.88 -26.75 -0.37
N ARG A 166 6.00 -27.95 -0.94
CA ARG A 166 6.69 -28.16 -2.20
C ARG A 166 5.97 -27.41 -3.33
N ASP A 167 6.76 -26.80 -4.21
CA ASP A 167 6.27 -26.12 -5.41
C ASP A 167 5.29 -24.95 -5.11
N VAL A 168 5.42 -24.31 -3.92
CA VAL A 168 4.59 -23.16 -3.56
C VAL A 168 4.71 -22.03 -4.59
N ASP A 169 5.89 -21.84 -5.15
CA ASP A 169 6.15 -20.80 -6.14
C ASP A 169 5.32 -20.99 -7.40
N VAL A 170 5.24 -22.21 -7.90
CA VAL A 170 4.51 -22.55 -9.12
C VAL A 170 2.99 -22.58 -8.89
N ASN A 171 2.57 -23.25 -7.82
CA ASN A 171 1.14 -23.59 -7.64
C ASN A 171 0.35 -22.56 -6.83
N VAL A 172 1.03 -21.72 -6.04
CA VAL A 172 0.37 -20.73 -5.14
C VAL A 172 0.82 -19.31 -5.45
N ALA A 173 2.13 -19.07 -5.51
CA ALA A 173 2.67 -17.73 -5.74
C ALA A 173 2.75 -17.34 -7.23
N ALA A 174 2.39 -18.25 -8.14
CA ALA A 174 2.36 -18.01 -9.59
C ALA A 174 3.67 -17.39 -10.13
N ALA A 175 4.81 -17.99 -9.78
CA ALA A 175 6.11 -17.52 -10.21
C ALA A 175 6.23 -17.47 -11.75
N HIS A 176 6.87 -16.40 -12.26
CA HIS A 176 6.97 -16.15 -13.70
C HIS A 176 8.29 -15.46 -14.07
N HIS A 177 8.53 -15.28 -15.36
CA HIS A 177 9.66 -14.53 -15.92
C HIS A 177 9.21 -13.42 -16.88
N ALA A 178 7.96 -12.99 -16.76
CA ALA A 178 7.38 -11.99 -17.64
C ALA A 178 7.89 -10.58 -17.31
N THR A 179 7.98 -9.72 -18.33
CA THR A 179 8.23 -8.28 -18.22
C THR A 179 7.16 -7.54 -19.00
N ALA A 180 6.77 -6.38 -18.52
CA ALA A 180 5.79 -5.53 -19.18
C ALA A 180 6.37 -4.73 -20.36
N LYS A 181 7.70 -4.72 -20.55
CA LYS A 181 8.40 -3.84 -21.48
C LYS A 181 7.76 -3.79 -22.87
N GLY A 182 7.69 -4.91 -23.55
CA GLY A 182 7.22 -4.94 -24.95
C GLY A 182 5.77 -4.49 -25.08
N TRP A 183 4.93 -4.83 -24.11
CA TRP A 183 3.54 -4.40 -24.10
C TRP A 183 3.42 -2.89 -23.84
N ALA A 184 4.07 -2.37 -22.82
CA ALA A 184 4.04 -0.96 -22.47
C ALA A 184 4.55 -0.07 -23.62
N GLU A 185 5.70 -0.42 -24.22
CA GLU A 185 6.27 0.29 -25.37
C GLU A 185 5.33 0.25 -26.58
N SER A 186 4.72 -0.90 -26.89
CA SER A 186 3.77 -1.03 -28.01
C SER A 186 2.50 -0.20 -27.83
N GLN A 187 2.15 0.13 -26.57
CA GLN A 187 1.01 1.01 -26.26
C GLN A 187 1.40 2.49 -26.10
N GLY A 188 2.65 2.86 -26.43
CA GLY A 188 3.11 4.25 -26.47
C GLY A 188 3.63 4.80 -25.13
N PHE A 189 3.87 3.95 -24.12
CA PHE A 189 4.53 4.38 -22.91
C PHE A 189 6.05 4.54 -23.12
N ASN A 190 6.62 5.59 -22.54
CA ASN A 190 8.06 5.65 -22.31
C ASN A 190 8.40 4.69 -21.17
N TYR A 191 9.09 3.61 -21.52
CA TYR A 191 9.43 2.55 -20.59
C TYR A 191 10.75 2.85 -19.85
N LEU A 192 10.74 2.68 -18.54
CA LEU A 192 11.87 2.89 -17.64
C LEU A 192 12.10 1.60 -16.82
N ALA A 193 13.29 1.00 -16.94
CA ALA A 193 13.66 -0.17 -16.15
C ALA A 193 14.50 0.26 -14.94
N VAL A 194 14.23 -0.33 -13.76
CA VAL A 194 14.95 -0.07 -12.53
C VAL A 194 15.33 -1.39 -11.89
N ARG A 195 16.64 -1.59 -11.61
CA ARG A 195 17.19 -2.83 -11.06
C ARG A 195 18.14 -2.61 -9.87
N SER A 196 18.31 -1.37 -9.46
CA SER A 196 19.19 -1.01 -8.34
C SER A 196 18.69 0.25 -7.64
N GLN A 197 19.18 0.47 -6.41
CA GLN A 197 18.88 1.67 -5.65
C GLN A 197 19.34 2.94 -6.40
N THR A 198 20.51 2.92 -7.02
CA THR A 198 21.03 4.06 -7.80
C THR A 198 20.14 4.39 -9.00
N GLU A 199 19.69 3.36 -9.73
CA GLU A 199 18.75 3.55 -10.84
C GLU A 199 17.41 4.06 -10.35
N LEU A 200 16.91 3.60 -9.20
CA LEU A 200 15.67 4.10 -8.59
C LEU A 200 15.77 5.59 -8.30
N GLU A 201 16.85 6.05 -7.66
CA GLU A 201 17.07 7.45 -7.29
C GLU A 201 17.16 8.41 -8.50
N GLN A 202 17.67 7.90 -9.61
CA GLN A 202 17.72 8.64 -10.86
C GLN A 202 16.39 8.65 -11.59
N THR A 203 15.76 7.48 -11.70
CA THR A 203 14.56 7.27 -12.50
C THR A 203 13.33 7.89 -11.83
N ILE A 204 13.25 7.90 -10.50
CA ILE A 204 12.09 8.47 -9.78
C ILE A 204 11.92 9.97 -10.11
N LYS A 205 13.01 10.71 -10.31
CA LYS A 205 12.98 12.12 -10.67
C LYS A 205 12.38 12.34 -12.06
N ILE A 206 12.66 11.44 -13.02
CA ILE A 206 12.07 11.45 -14.36
C ILE A 206 10.58 11.06 -14.26
N PHE A 207 10.30 10.02 -13.47
CA PHE A 207 8.94 9.48 -13.31
C PHE A 207 7.99 10.48 -12.67
N THR A 208 8.48 11.34 -11.77
CA THR A 208 7.67 12.35 -11.07
C THR A 208 7.79 13.76 -11.65
N ASP A 209 8.57 13.97 -12.72
CA ASP A 209 8.76 15.30 -13.36
C ASP A 209 7.42 15.87 -13.84
N PRO A 210 6.96 17.03 -13.31
CA PRO A 210 5.70 17.65 -13.71
C PRO A 210 5.65 18.05 -15.18
N ASN A 211 6.81 18.27 -15.80
CA ASN A 211 6.90 18.74 -17.18
C ASN A 211 6.71 17.60 -18.21
N THR A 212 6.81 16.36 -17.80
CA THR A 212 6.64 15.20 -18.69
C THR A 212 5.19 15.07 -19.14
N GLN A 213 4.97 15.15 -20.46
CA GLN A 213 3.65 15.13 -21.10
C GLN A 213 3.28 13.76 -21.68
N THR A 214 4.20 12.83 -21.68
CA THR A 214 4.01 11.47 -22.22
C THR A 214 3.71 10.47 -21.09
N PRO A 215 2.98 9.38 -21.38
CA PRO A 215 2.78 8.33 -20.39
C PRO A 215 4.10 7.64 -20.04
N LEU A 216 4.28 7.35 -18.76
CA LEU A 216 5.49 6.70 -18.23
C LEU A 216 5.14 5.35 -17.61
N PHE A 217 5.95 4.34 -17.94
CA PHE A 217 5.85 3.01 -17.35
C PHE A 217 7.20 2.65 -16.73
N MET A 218 7.26 2.65 -15.40
CA MET A 218 8.48 2.30 -14.66
C MET A 218 8.33 0.89 -14.10
N GLU A 219 9.12 -0.05 -14.60
CA GLU A 219 9.18 -1.42 -14.09
C GLU A 219 10.37 -1.57 -13.14
N VAL A 220 10.05 -1.76 -11.87
CA VAL A 220 11.01 -1.93 -10.77
C VAL A 220 11.16 -3.42 -10.50
N PHE A 221 12.30 -3.97 -10.90
CA PHE A 221 12.61 -5.39 -10.70
C PHE A 221 13.20 -5.58 -9.30
N THR A 222 12.45 -6.23 -8.44
CA THR A 222 12.87 -6.56 -7.08
C THR A 222 13.02 -8.07 -6.90
N ASP A 223 13.47 -8.47 -5.73
CA ASP A 223 13.58 -9.86 -5.31
C ASP A 223 12.56 -10.16 -4.22
N ALA A 224 11.81 -11.26 -4.36
CA ALA A 224 10.72 -11.60 -3.44
C ALA A 224 11.18 -11.82 -2.00
N GLU A 225 12.36 -12.43 -1.78
CA GLU A 225 12.91 -12.68 -0.45
C GLU A 225 13.32 -11.37 0.21
N THR A 226 13.98 -10.48 -0.56
CA THR A 226 14.35 -9.14 -0.13
C THR A 226 13.11 -8.31 0.18
N ASP A 227 12.09 -8.33 -0.67
CA ASP A 227 10.83 -7.64 -0.43
C ASP A 227 10.19 -8.06 0.89
N VAL A 228 10.10 -9.36 1.14
CA VAL A 228 9.56 -9.91 2.40
C VAL A 228 10.40 -9.50 3.61
N ALA A 229 11.73 -9.51 3.49
CA ALA A 229 12.63 -9.07 4.55
C ALA A 229 12.43 -7.57 4.89
N GLN A 230 12.32 -6.72 3.86
CA GLN A 230 12.14 -5.28 4.04
C GLN A 230 10.73 -4.93 4.54
N ILE A 231 9.68 -5.65 4.13
CA ILE A 231 8.33 -5.53 4.70
C ILE A 231 8.34 -5.88 6.20
N LYS A 232 9.08 -6.90 6.60
CA LYS A 232 9.23 -7.27 8.01
C LYS A 232 9.97 -6.19 8.80
N GLU A 233 11.00 -5.57 8.22
CA GLU A 233 11.71 -4.45 8.83
C GLU A 233 10.80 -3.22 8.98
N LEU A 234 10.07 -2.86 7.94
CA LEU A 234 9.04 -1.81 7.97
C LEU A 234 8.02 -2.05 9.10
N GLY A 235 7.56 -3.30 9.26
CA GLY A 235 6.68 -3.70 10.35
C GLY A 235 7.30 -3.51 11.74
N LYS A 236 8.62 -3.67 11.91
CA LYS A 236 9.30 -3.42 13.18
C LYS A 236 9.37 -1.93 13.51
N CYS A 237 9.56 -1.07 12.53
CA CYS A 237 9.50 0.39 12.72
C CYS A 237 8.13 0.79 13.28
N SER A 238 7.06 0.28 12.71
CA SER A 238 5.68 0.49 13.18
C SER A 238 5.42 -0.13 14.57
N LEU A 239 6.04 -1.28 14.89
CA LEU A 239 5.87 -1.97 16.17
C LEU A 239 6.56 -1.26 17.33
N LYS A 240 7.62 -0.47 17.11
CA LYS A 240 8.22 0.37 18.16
C LYS A 240 7.19 1.37 18.69
N GLY A 241 6.48 2.06 17.78
CA GLY A 241 5.34 2.90 18.17
C GLY A 241 4.24 2.11 18.88
N MET A 242 3.83 0.95 18.38
CA MET A 242 2.80 0.11 19.02
C MET A 242 3.20 -0.41 20.42
N SER A 243 4.48 -0.64 20.70
CA SER A 243 4.91 -1.03 22.05
C SER A 243 4.78 0.11 23.05
N MET A 244 5.04 1.35 22.62
CA MET A 244 4.82 2.56 23.44
C MET A 244 3.33 2.77 23.72
N VAL A 245 2.48 2.63 22.68
CA VAL A 245 1.01 2.65 22.79
C VAL A 245 0.49 1.62 23.77
N LYS A 246 0.99 0.39 23.67
CA LYS A 246 0.60 -0.71 24.56
C LYS A 246 0.98 -0.46 26.02
N ASN A 247 2.07 0.25 26.26
CA ASN A 247 2.48 0.64 27.60
C ASN A 247 1.62 1.81 28.11
N LYS A 248 1.37 2.85 27.32
CA LYS A 248 0.44 3.95 27.66
C LYS A 248 -0.98 3.43 27.92
N LEU A 249 -1.50 2.52 27.07
CA LEU A 249 -2.80 1.88 27.30
C LEU A 249 -2.84 1.06 28.60
N LYS A 250 -1.76 0.37 28.97
CA LYS A 250 -1.69 -0.35 30.25
C LYS A 250 -1.68 0.58 31.44
N GLU A 251 -1.03 1.73 31.34
CA GLU A 251 -0.99 2.77 32.38
C GLU A 251 -2.34 3.49 32.53
N ALA A 252 -3.08 3.65 31.43
CA ALA A 252 -4.39 4.28 31.41
C ALA A 252 -5.56 3.36 31.84
N LEU A 253 -5.36 2.03 31.84
CA LEU A 253 -6.40 1.07 32.22
C LEU A 253 -6.38 0.76 33.72
N PRO A 254 -7.54 0.65 34.38
CA PRO A 254 -7.63 0.17 35.76
C PRO A 254 -6.95 -1.19 35.90
N ALA A 255 -6.26 -1.42 37.03
CA ALA A 255 -5.53 -2.66 37.30
C ALA A 255 -6.40 -3.91 37.17
N SER A 256 -7.71 -3.81 37.48
CA SER A 256 -8.69 -4.88 37.32
C SER A 256 -8.87 -5.31 35.89
N VAL A 257 -8.90 -4.36 34.93
CA VAL A 257 -9.04 -4.63 33.49
C VAL A 257 -7.76 -5.24 32.92
N VAL A 258 -6.60 -4.75 33.36
CA VAL A 258 -5.30 -5.31 32.96
C VAL A 258 -5.14 -6.76 33.42
N SER A 259 -5.66 -7.09 34.61
CA SER A 259 -5.61 -8.47 35.14
C SER A 259 -6.48 -9.44 34.34
N VAL A 260 -7.66 -9.01 33.88
CA VAL A 260 -8.55 -9.81 33.04
C VAL A 260 -7.94 -10.05 31.65
N LEU A 261 -7.35 -9.02 31.04
CA LEU A 261 -6.68 -9.13 29.74
C LEU A 261 -5.46 -10.07 29.78
N LYS A 262 -4.73 -10.12 30.91
CA LYS A 262 -3.64 -11.07 31.11
C LYS A 262 -4.12 -12.53 31.24
N LYS A 263 -5.32 -12.76 31.78
CA LYS A 263 -5.91 -14.10 31.90
C LYS A 263 -6.47 -14.63 30.57
N LEU A 264 -6.90 -13.75 29.67
CA LEU A 264 -7.41 -14.10 28.33
C LEU A 264 -6.29 -14.41 27.31
N LYS A 265 -5.01 -14.22 27.70
CA LYS A 265 -3.83 -14.52 26.86
C LYS A 265 -3.18 -15.89 27.16
N LYS A 266 -3.70 -16.63 28.12
CA LYS A 266 -3.37 -18.04 28.36
C LYS A 266 -4.44 -18.93 27.76
#